data_123a212cc083d4c8654936d4e26b2581
#
_entry.id   123a212cc083d4c8654936d4e26b2581
#
_cell.length_a   1.000
_cell.length_b   1.000
_cell.length_c   1.000
_cell.angle_alpha   90.00
_cell.angle_beta   90.00
_cell.angle_gamma   90.00
#
_symmetry.space_group_name_H-M   'P 1'
#
loop_
_entity.id
_entity.type
_entity.pdbx_description
1 polymer ?
#
loop_
_entity_poly.entity_id
_entity_poly.type
_entity_poly.pdbx_seq_one_letter_code
_entity_poly.pdbx_strand_id
1 'polypeptide(L)' 'MLATVNGDDIIAIIMAVLIAAYLVYALVRPEAM' A
#
# COMPACT_ATOMS: atom_id res chain seq x y z
N MET A 1 -9.37 13.69 -8.89
CA MET A 1 -8.91 13.09 -9.71
C MET A 1 -9.74 12.54 -10.56
N LEU A 2 -10.01 12.73 -11.39
CA LEU A 2 -10.77 12.13 -12.20
C LEU A 2 -10.33 11.30 -12.99
N ALA A 3 -9.63 10.78 -12.94
CA ALA A 3 -9.16 9.98 -13.83
C ALA A 3 -9.74 8.76 -14.03
N THR A 4 -9.64 8.24 -15.10
CA THR A 4 -10.14 6.92 -15.32
C THR A 4 -9.13 6.01 -14.78
N VAL A 5 -9.45 5.01 -14.14
CA VAL A 5 -8.55 4.02 -13.60
C VAL A 5 -8.09 3.11 -14.68
N ASN A 6 -6.79 3.08 -14.94
CA ASN A 6 -6.26 2.18 -15.94
C ASN A 6 -5.58 1.02 -15.28
N GLY A 7 -5.08 0.11 -16.02
CA GLY A 7 -4.34 -1.03 -15.48
C GLY A 7 -3.17 -0.58 -14.64
N ASP A 8 -2.47 0.44 -15.13
CA ASP A 8 -1.34 0.91 -14.37
C ASP A 8 -1.81 1.50 -13.04
N ASP A 9 -2.92 2.15 -13.02
CA ASP A 9 -3.42 2.73 -11.78
C ASP A 9 -3.76 1.63 -10.79
N ILE A 10 -4.32 0.55 -11.26
CA ILE A 10 -4.67 -0.53 -10.37
C ILE A 10 -3.41 -1.11 -9.74
N ILE A 11 -2.39 -1.30 -10.53
CA ILE A 11 -1.15 -1.85 -10.01
C ILE A 11 -0.56 -0.90 -8.99
N ALA A 12 -0.59 0.39 -9.26
CA ALA A 12 -0.04 1.36 -8.33
C ALA A 12 -0.81 1.35 -7.02
N ILE A 13 -2.11 1.20 -7.10
CA ILE A 13 -2.92 1.17 -5.90
C ILE A 13 -2.60 -0.06 -5.09
N ILE A 14 -2.46 -1.20 -5.75
CA ILE A 14 -2.14 -2.43 -5.04
C ILE A 14 -0.80 -2.29 -4.35
N MET A 15 0.19 -1.74 -5.05
CA MET A 15 1.50 -1.58 -4.45
C MET A 15 1.44 -0.63 -3.27
N ALA A 16 0.69 0.43 -3.40
CA ALA A 16 0.58 1.40 -2.32
C ALA A 16 -0.07 0.76 -1.10
N VAL A 17 -1.09 -0.05 -1.33
CA VAL A 17 -1.78 -0.69 -0.23
C VAL A 17 -0.85 -1.68 0.46
N LEU A 18 -0.06 -2.39 -0.32
CA LEU A 18 0.87 -3.35 0.28
C LEU A 18 1.91 -2.64 1.13
N ILE A 19 2.43 -1.54 0.63
CA ILE A 19 3.43 -0.80 1.38
C ILE A 19 2.80 -0.23 2.65
N ALA A 20 1.61 0.33 2.55
CA ALA A 20 0.95 0.91 3.70
C ALA A 20 0.67 -0.17 4.74
N ALA A 21 0.22 -1.32 4.29
CA ALA A 21 -0.06 -2.41 5.21
C ALA A 21 1.21 -2.86 5.91
N TYR A 22 2.29 -2.89 5.16
CA TYR A 22 3.55 -3.30 5.75
C TYR A 22 3.99 -2.31 6.82
N LEU A 23 3.82 -1.02 6.56
CA LEU A 23 4.21 -0.02 7.52
C LEU A 23 3.35 -0.12 8.78
N VAL A 24 2.06 -0.32 8.60
CA VAL A 24 1.18 -0.44 9.74
C VAL A 24 1.54 -1.67 10.55
N TYR A 25 1.87 -2.77 9.84
CA TYR A 25 2.22 -3.98 10.53
C TYR A 25 3.48 -3.76 11.37
N ALA A 26 4.46 -3.09 10.81
CA ALA A 26 5.69 -2.84 11.53
C ALA A 26 5.43 -1.91 12.73
N LEU A 27 4.48 -1.05 12.59
CA LEU A 27 4.19 -0.16 13.68
C LEU A 27 3.49 -0.91 14.80
N VAL A 28 2.61 -1.81 14.47
CA VAL A 28 1.91 -2.55 15.48
C VAL A 28 2.83 -3.55 16.16
N ARG A 29 3.82 -4.06 15.46
CA ARG A 29 4.74 -5.00 16.09
C ARG A 29 6.07 -4.37 16.21
N PRO A 30 6.27 -3.47 17.08
CA PRO A 30 7.55 -2.78 17.16
C PRO A 30 8.67 -3.68 17.59
N GLU A 31 8.40 -4.75 18.23
CA GLU A 31 9.45 -5.58 18.66
C GLU A 31 9.80 -6.51 17.77
N ALA A 32 9.89 -6.30 16.67
CA ALA A 32 10.21 -7.27 15.77
C ALA A 32 11.49 -7.70 15.99
N MET A 33 12.23 -7.72 16.35
CA MET A 33 13.43 -8.23 16.40
C MET A 33 13.60 -9.37 16.22
#